data_20a2aae324f7bf55bba8bb9168215820
#
_entry.id   20a2aae324f7bf55bba8bb9168215820
#
_cell.length_a   1.000
_cell.length_b   1.000
_cell.length_c   1.000
_cell.angle_alpha   90.00
_cell.angle_beta   90.00
_cell.angle_gamma   90.00
#
_symmetry.space_group_name_H-M   'P 1'
#
loop_
_entity.id
_entity.type
_entity.pdbx_description
1 polymer ?
#
loop_
_entity_poly.entity_id
_entity_poly.type
_entity_poly.pdbx_seq_one_letter_code
_entity_poly.pdbx_strand_id
1 'polypeptide(L)'
;MINPSHMKSDFLIKVMYAIVSKYKIILALYILIQVIFIFFFPQEYRSDALYYFKLAEECYQSDQFYPAVQNLYEDYLVAPFYINIIILLLHIYNSTITISLFNLLVNLLQLFFIYKITQNYFDEKTARISLIIYILYLNTLGLVLLNYSELFFTLLIVSSIFFYSKNSILLFTLSGVLLGASIGVRPAGWALLISYLIISVYHIFKEKKLVFKPITVIAGMLFFILLFGSFNYFHFGKFIFTATTGPVNLLLGANETATGGFNARVYDKGNAGYIAKPDTMTFTQTGEFYQKQATNWIKVNTIKWIGLAPLKILHTFGYDDIAISSLAGTAEWNITRTIKFLTNDRNMNDILPTESIQIKVLYFVLQIVHHIYYFLLIIILILWLINNFKKKLFTESSLIHLLFVLIGTIMIVITVGSPRYKYPFVIVMIPFIASYLQSKLLTKNSIE
;
A
#
# COMPACT_ATOMS: atom_id res chain seq x y z
N MET A 1 -49.65 9.58 5.32
CA MET A 1 -48.72 8.58 5.92
C MET A 1 -47.33 8.86 5.42
N ILE A 2 -46.44 9.36 6.28
CA ILE A 2 -45.01 9.62 5.91
C ILE A 2 -44.34 8.26 5.74
N ASN A 3 -43.72 8.05 4.56
CA ASN A 3 -43.10 6.77 4.21
C ASN A 3 -41.92 6.50 5.16
N PRO A 4 -41.88 5.39 5.93
CA PRO A 4 -40.80 5.08 6.89
C PRO A 4 -39.39 5.02 6.29
N SER A 5 -39.29 4.82 4.98
CA SER A 5 -37.99 4.81 4.25
C SER A 5 -37.38 6.20 4.14
N HIS A 6 -38.18 7.28 4.05
CA HIS A 6 -37.69 8.67 4.01
C HIS A 6 -37.14 9.11 5.38
N MET A 7 -37.82 8.75 6.46
CA MET A 7 -37.42 9.14 7.83
C MET A 7 -36.09 8.52 8.26
N LYS A 8 -35.82 7.25 7.86
CA LYS A 8 -34.53 6.59 8.12
C LYS A 8 -33.36 7.23 7.35
N SER A 9 -33.62 7.68 6.11
CA SER A 9 -32.56 8.28 5.28
C SER A 9 -32.16 9.67 5.80
N ASP A 10 -33.09 10.46 6.31
CA ASP A 10 -32.81 11.82 6.81
C ASP A 10 -32.07 11.78 8.15
N PHE A 11 -32.35 10.79 8.99
CA PHE A 11 -31.59 10.56 10.21
C PHE A 11 -30.12 10.24 9.91
N LEU A 12 -29.82 9.33 8.97
CA LEU A 12 -28.45 8.98 8.58
C LEU A 12 -27.68 10.18 8.01
N ILE A 13 -28.32 10.99 7.20
CA ILE A 13 -27.74 12.22 6.65
C ILE A 13 -27.38 13.20 7.76
N LYS A 14 -28.30 13.47 8.69
CA LYS A 14 -28.06 14.33 9.85
C LYS A 14 -26.92 13.85 10.72
N VAL A 15 -26.84 12.53 10.98
CA VAL A 15 -25.75 11.92 11.73
C VAL A 15 -24.40 12.12 10.99
N MET A 16 -24.34 11.88 9.68
CA MET A 16 -23.12 12.11 8.91
C MET A 16 -22.68 13.59 8.96
N TYR A 17 -23.59 14.55 8.80
CA TYR A 17 -23.26 15.97 8.93
C TYR A 17 -22.74 16.32 10.33
N ALA A 18 -23.35 15.78 11.38
CA ALA A 18 -22.87 15.98 12.74
C ALA A 18 -21.45 15.42 12.95
N ILE A 19 -21.16 14.24 12.42
CA ILE A 19 -19.83 13.65 12.46
C ILE A 19 -18.81 14.50 11.68
N VAL A 20 -19.13 14.86 10.44
CA VAL A 20 -18.26 15.66 9.57
C VAL A 20 -18.01 17.06 10.16
N SER A 21 -18.98 17.67 10.86
CA SER A 21 -18.79 18.96 11.54
C SER A 21 -17.78 18.88 12.70
N LYS A 22 -17.66 17.73 13.35
CA LYS A 22 -16.74 17.47 14.48
C LYS A 22 -15.38 16.90 14.05
N TYR A 23 -15.01 17.00 12.78
CA TYR A 23 -13.80 16.38 12.23
C TYR A 23 -12.52 16.70 13.00
N LYS A 24 -12.38 17.92 13.57
CA LYS A 24 -11.21 18.31 14.37
C LYS A 24 -11.09 17.50 15.67
N ILE A 25 -12.21 17.23 16.33
CA ILE A 25 -12.26 16.41 17.55
C ILE A 25 -11.93 14.97 17.21
N ILE A 26 -12.48 14.44 16.12
CA ILE A 26 -12.22 13.09 15.64
C ILE A 26 -10.74 12.92 15.28
N LEU A 27 -10.14 13.92 14.61
CA LEU A 27 -8.71 13.94 14.31
C LEU A 27 -7.86 13.95 15.59
N ALA A 28 -8.21 14.78 16.58
CA ALA A 28 -7.50 14.82 17.85
C ALA A 28 -7.56 13.48 18.59
N LEU A 29 -8.73 12.85 18.62
CA LEU A 29 -8.90 11.50 19.20
C LEU A 29 -8.09 10.44 18.43
N TYR A 30 -8.08 10.50 17.11
CA TYR A 30 -7.29 9.60 16.27
C TYR A 30 -5.79 9.70 16.57
N ILE A 31 -5.26 10.91 16.71
CA ILE A 31 -3.86 11.14 17.10
C ILE A 31 -3.60 10.63 18.51
N LEU A 32 -4.47 10.96 19.46
CA LEU A 32 -4.34 10.55 20.87
C LEU A 32 -4.30 9.01 20.99
N ILE A 33 -5.20 8.32 20.30
CA ILE A 33 -5.24 6.85 20.29
C ILE A 33 -3.90 6.29 19.80
N GLN A 34 -3.35 6.81 18.69
CA GLN A 34 -2.07 6.33 18.15
C GLN A 34 -0.92 6.58 19.12
N VAL A 35 -0.87 7.76 19.74
CA VAL A 35 0.14 8.07 20.77
C VAL A 35 0.04 7.12 21.96
N ILE A 36 -1.18 6.84 22.45
CA ILE A 36 -1.40 5.87 23.52
C ILE A 36 -0.87 4.49 23.10
N PHE A 37 -1.21 4.02 21.89
CA PHE A 37 -0.74 2.71 21.42
C PHE A 37 0.79 2.65 21.30
N ILE A 38 1.43 3.70 20.80
CA ILE A 38 2.90 3.75 20.66
C ILE A 38 3.61 3.59 22.01
N PHE A 39 3.12 4.25 23.06
CA PHE A 39 3.83 4.31 24.35
C PHE A 39 3.42 3.19 25.31
N PHE A 40 2.19 2.69 25.24
CA PHE A 40 1.66 1.73 26.20
C PHE A 40 1.52 0.31 25.67
N PHE A 41 1.61 0.13 24.34
CA PHE A 41 1.49 -1.18 23.70
C PHE A 41 2.69 -1.43 22.78
N PRO A 42 3.90 -1.71 23.33
CA PRO A 42 5.08 -1.99 22.53
C PRO A 42 4.81 -3.19 21.61
N GLN A 43 5.15 -3.01 20.35
CA GLN A 43 4.88 -4.03 19.31
C GLN A 43 6.10 -4.89 19.08
N GLU A 44 5.88 -6.20 19.06
CA GLU A 44 6.83 -7.16 18.52
C GLU A 44 6.68 -7.18 16.99
N TYR A 45 7.75 -6.84 16.29
CA TYR A 45 7.76 -6.95 14.84
C TYR A 45 7.75 -8.42 14.40
N ARG A 46 7.04 -8.72 13.32
CA ARG A 46 6.92 -10.06 12.74
C ARG A 46 7.06 -10.00 11.22
N SER A 47 7.35 -11.15 10.58
CA SER A 47 7.47 -11.24 9.12
C SER A 47 8.41 -10.17 8.55
N ASP A 48 8.04 -9.49 7.47
CA ASP A 48 8.86 -8.47 6.82
C ASP A 48 9.18 -7.27 7.72
N ALA A 49 8.28 -6.90 8.65
CA ALA A 49 8.55 -5.83 9.60
C ALA A 49 9.74 -6.14 10.51
N LEU A 50 9.85 -7.38 10.98
CA LEU A 50 10.98 -7.88 11.74
C LEU A 50 12.24 -7.97 10.87
N TYR A 51 12.09 -8.44 9.64
CA TYR A 51 13.22 -8.55 8.71
C TYR A 51 13.82 -7.18 8.39
N TYR A 52 13.00 -6.16 8.09
CA TYR A 52 13.48 -4.78 7.88
C TYR A 52 14.16 -4.19 9.10
N PHE A 53 13.61 -4.46 10.29
CA PHE A 53 14.20 -3.99 11.54
C PHE A 53 15.56 -4.63 11.80
N LYS A 54 15.68 -5.95 11.64
CA LYS A 54 16.95 -6.67 11.81
C LYS A 54 18.03 -6.19 10.86
N LEU A 55 17.72 -6.03 9.57
CA LEU A 55 18.66 -5.49 8.59
C LEU A 55 19.14 -4.08 8.97
N ALA A 56 18.22 -3.23 9.44
CA ALA A 56 18.56 -1.89 9.87
C ALA A 56 19.40 -1.90 11.16
N GLU A 57 19.08 -2.77 12.12
CA GLU A 57 19.80 -2.93 13.37
C GLU A 57 21.23 -3.46 13.16
N GLU A 58 21.41 -4.46 12.29
CA GLU A 58 22.72 -5.00 11.92
C GLU A 58 23.60 -3.93 11.26
N CYS A 59 23.04 -3.14 10.35
CA CYS A 59 23.75 -2.02 9.73
C CYS A 59 24.04 -0.91 10.73
N TYR A 60 23.12 -0.58 11.63
CA TYR A 60 23.33 0.39 12.70
C TYR A 60 24.45 -0.03 13.65
N GLN A 61 24.48 -1.30 14.08
CA GLN A 61 25.52 -1.83 14.98
C GLN A 61 26.91 -1.85 14.34
N SER A 62 26.98 -2.00 13.02
CA SER A 62 28.23 -1.98 12.26
C SER A 62 28.60 -0.60 11.70
N ASP A 63 27.85 0.44 12.03
CA ASP A 63 28.00 1.82 11.53
C ASP A 63 28.03 1.88 9.98
N GLN A 64 27.14 1.12 9.34
CA GLN A 64 27.03 1.03 7.88
C GLN A 64 25.64 1.41 7.40
N PHE A 65 25.56 1.80 6.13
CA PHE A 65 24.29 1.94 5.41
C PHE A 65 23.91 0.63 4.72
N TYR A 66 22.61 0.42 4.51
CA TYR A 66 22.11 -0.70 3.75
C TYR A 66 22.01 -0.36 2.25
N PRO A 67 22.38 -1.27 1.31
CA PRO A 67 22.97 -2.58 1.58
C PRO A 67 24.44 -2.48 2.01
N ALA A 68 24.85 -3.35 2.92
CA ALA A 68 26.21 -3.50 3.37
C ALA A 68 26.86 -4.75 2.74
N VAL A 69 28.19 -4.90 2.87
CA VAL A 69 28.95 -5.99 2.22
C VAL A 69 28.39 -7.38 2.55
N GLN A 70 27.92 -7.60 3.78
CA GLN A 70 27.29 -8.85 4.20
C GLN A 70 26.02 -9.20 3.41
N ASN A 71 25.33 -8.22 2.85
CA ASN A 71 24.12 -8.44 2.06
C ASN A 71 24.40 -8.85 0.60
N LEU A 72 25.67 -9.01 0.21
CA LEU A 72 26.04 -9.38 -1.16
C LEU A 72 25.49 -10.74 -1.59
N TYR A 73 25.41 -11.68 -0.63
CA TYR A 73 24.98 -13.08 -0.87
C TYR A 73 23.53 -13.35 -0.41
N GLU A 74 22.78 -12.32 -0.07
CA GLU A 74 21.33 -12.42 0.16
C GLU A 74 20.61 -12.88 -1.11
N ASP A 75 19.41 -13.41 -0.98
CA ASP A 75 18.61 -13.79 -2.13
C ASP A 75 18.12 -12.57 -2.92
N TYR A 76 17.88 -11.46 -2.23
CA TYR A 76 17.43 -10.18 -2.78
C TYR A 76 17.62 -9.05 -1.77
N LEU A 77 17.66 -7.83 -2.27
CA LEU A 77 17.67 -6.64 -1.43
C LEU A 77 16.25 -6.07 -1.31
N VAL A 78 15.85 -5.73 -0.08
CA VAL A 78 14.52 -5.20 0.24
C VAL A 78 14.59 -3.70 0.54
N ALA A 79 13.69 -2.92 -0.03
CA ALA A 79 13.42 -1.51 0.29
C ALA A 79 14.65 -0.66 0.72
N PRO A 80 15.74 -0.56 -0.08
CA PRO A 80 17.02 0.02 0.40
C PRO A 80 16.85 1.44 0.95
N PHE A 81 16.04 2.27 0.33
CA PHE A 81 15.81 3.63 0.79
C PHE A 81 15.07 3.66 2.15
N TYR A 82 14.08 2.79 2.35
CA TYR A 82 13.33 2.73 3.61
C TYR A 82 14.19 2.20 4.78
N ILE A 83 15.00 1.17 4.53
CA ILE A 83 15.89 0.63 5.57
C ILE A 83 16.91 1.67 6.00
N ASN A 84 17.48 2.46 5.07
CA ASN A 84 18.38 3.56 5.43
C ASN A 84 17.70 4.65 6.26
N ILE A 85 16.40 4.91 6.05
CA ILE A 85 15.64 5.80 6.95
C ILE A 85 15.55 5.19 8.35
N ILE A 86 15.28 3.89 8.47
CA ILE A 86 15.24 3.21 9.78
C ILE A 86 16.60 3.30 10.46
N ILE A 87 17.72 3.08 9.77
CA ILE A 87 19.08 3.22 10.29
C ILE A 87 19.29 4.64 10.86
N LEU A 88 18.91 5.67 10.10
CA LEU A 88 19.00 7.05 10.56
C LEU A 88 18.14 7.32 11.82
N LEU A 89 16.95 6.72 11.90
CA LEU A 89 16.09 6.83 13.07
C LEU A 89 16.70 6.14 14.30
N LEU A 90 17.36 4.99 14.13
CA LEU A 90 18.06 4.29 15.20
C LEU A 90 19.28 5.09 15.71
N HIS A 91 19.95 5.88 14.84
CA HIS A 91 20.99 6.82 15.28
C HIS A 91 20.44 7.99 16.11
N ILE A 92 19.17 8.40 15.94
CA ILE A 92 18.53 9.41 16.78
C ILE A 92 18.21 8.82 18.16
N TYR A 93 17.55 7.68 18.18
CA TYR A 93 17.29 6.93 19.42
C TYR A 93 17.00 5.48 19.08
N ASN A 94 17.82 4.56 19.59
CA ASN A 94 17.74 3.12 19.30
C ASN A 94 16.53 2.49 20.00
N SER A 95 15.35 2.64 19.39
CA SER A 95 14.09 2.11 19.90
C SER A 95 13.06 1.94 18.80
N THR A 96 12.20 0.91 18.90
CA THR A 96 11.01 0.73 18.04
C THR A 96 10.02 1.89 18.19
N ILE A 97 10.01 2.61 19.33
CA ILE A 97 9.19 3.81 19.57
C ILE A 97 9.54 4.89 18.55
N THR A 98 10.83 5.10 18.25
CA THR A 98 11.30 6.11 17.29
C THR A 98 10.73 5.83 15.89
N ILE A 99 10.72 4.56 15.48
CA ILE A 99 10.15 4.13 14.20
C ILE A 99 8.62 4.35 14.18
N SER A 100 7.93 4.03 15.27
CA SER A 100 6.48 4.24 15.39
C SER A 100 6.12 5.73 15.41
N LEU A 101 6.91 6.59 16.03
CA LEU A 101 6.74 8.05 15.99
C LEU A 101 6.97 8.61 14.58
N PHE A 102 7.97 8.12 13.86
CA PHE A 102 8.16 8.45 12.46
C PHE A 102 6.96 7.99 11.62
N ASN A 103 6.48 6.77 11.81
CA ASN A 103 5.30 6.26 11.12
C ASN A 103 4.04 7.08 11.45
N LEU A 104 3.89 7.58 12.69
CA LEU A 104 2.81 8.51 13.05
C LEU A 104 2.91 9.81 12.24
N LEU A 105 4.11 10.40 12.15
CA LEU A 105 4.33 11.58 11.32
C LEU A 105 3.99 11.32 9.85
N VAL A 106 4.45 10.19 9.30
CA VAL A 106 4.16 9.75 7.93
C VAL A 106 2.65 9.61 7.70
N ASN A 107 1.94 9.00 8.65
CA ASN A 107 0.49 8.80 8.61
C ASN A 107 -0.28 10.15 8.61
N LEU A 108 0.13 11.09 9.45
CA LEU A 108 -0.48 12.42 9.52
C LEU A 108 -0.21 13.24 8.26
N LEU A 109 0.99 13.17 7.70
CA LEU A 109 1.31 13.80 6.41
C LEU A 109 0.50 13.18 5.26
N GLN A 110 0.33 11.87 5.25
CA GLN A 110 -0.48 11.18 4.26
C GLN A 110 -1.95 11.63 4.33
N LEU A 111 -2.52 11.70 5.54
CA LEU A 111 -3.87 12.22 5.78
C LEU A 111 -3.98 13.68 5.32
N PHE A 112 -2.98 14.53 5.62
CA PHE A 112 -2.94 15.90 5.17
C PHE A 112 -2.95 16.00 3.63
N PHE A 113 -2.14 15.21 2.92
CA PHE A 113 -2.12 15.25 1.46
C PHE A 113 -3.43 14.74 0.85
N ILE A 114 -4.02 13.67 1.39
CA ILE A 114 -5.35 13.18 0.94
C ILE A 114 -6.42 14.24 1.13
N TYR A 115 -6.44 14.91 2.30
CA TYR A 115 -7.34 16.05 2.54
C TYR A 115 -7.13 17.16 1.51
N LYS A 116 -5.88 17.58 1.26
CA LYS A 116 -5.55 18.64 0.31
C LYS A 116 -5.83 18.26 -1.15
N ILE A 117 -5.57 17.02 -1.55
CA ILE A 117 -5.94 16.50 -2.87
C ILE A 117 -7.46 16.58 -3.04
N THR A 118 -8.22 16.11 -2.06
CA THR A 118 -9.68 16.12 -2.11
C THR A 118 -10.22 17.54 -2.15
N GLN A 119 -9.67 18.46 -1.34
CA GLN A 119 -10.03 19.87 -1.34
C GLN A 119 -9.78 20.53 -2.71
N ASN A 120 -8.65 20.22 -3.36
CA ASN A 120 -8.30 20.77 -4.66
C ASN A 120 -9.17 20.22 -5.81
N TYR A 121 -9.56 18.93 -5.74
CA TYR A 121 -10.32 18.29 -6.81
C TYR A 121 -11.83 18.55 -6.70
N PHE A 122 -12.31 18.77 -5.51
CA PHE A 122 -13.73 18.92 -5.20
C PHE A 122 -13.97 20.16 -4.34
N ASP A 123 -14.18 19.99 -3.05
CA ASP A 123 -14.45 21.09 -2.12
C ASP A 123 -14.04 20.70 -0.67
N GLU A 124 -14.15 21.68 0.23
CA GLU A 124 -13.84 21.53 1.65
C GLU A 124 -14.73 20.49 2.36
N LYS A 125 -16.01 20.38 1.99
CA LYS A 125 -16.94 19.43 2.61
C LYS A 125 -16.56 18.01 2.24
N THR A 126 -16.25 17.78 0.97
CA THR A 126 -15.75 16.49 0.46
C THR A 126 -14.42 16.12 1.13
N ALA A 127 -13.52 17.11 1.33
CA ALA A 127 -12.25 16.88 2.01
C ALA A 127 -12.43 16.44 3.47
N ARG A 128 -13.40 16.98 4.20
CA ARG A 128 -13.73 16.51 5.56
C ARG A 128 -14.27 15.08 5.56
N ILE A 129 -15.07 14.71 4.56
CA ILE A 129 -15.54 13.33 4.40
C ILE A 129 -14.36 12.40 4.12
N SER A 130 -13.43 12.77 3.24
CA SER A 130 -12.24 11.97 2.95
C SER A 130 -11.36 11.75 4.19
N LEU A 131 -11.23 12.76 5.06
CA LEU A 131 -10.54 12.65 6.33
C LEU A 131 -11.21 11.62 7.25
N ILE A 132 -12.53 11.64 7.38
CA ILE A 132 -13.26 10.65 8.20
C ILE A 132 -13.11 9.24 7.62
N ILE A 133 -13.22 9.09 6.29
CA ILE A 133 -13.00 7.78 5.64
C ILE A 133 -11.61 7.25 5.94
N TYR A 134 -10.59 8.11 5.85
CA TYR A 134 -9.20 7.74 6.14
C TYR A 134 -9.03 7.28 7.59
N ILE A 135 -9.54 8.05 8.56
CA ILE A 135 -9.43 7.75 9.99
C ILE A 135 -10.13 6.43 10.35
N LEU A 136 -11.28 6.14 9.75
CA LEU A 136 -12.02 4.91 10.02
C LEU A 136 -11.42 3.66 9.34
N TYR A 137 -10.46 3.83 8.44
CA TYR A 137 -9.76 2.72 7.82
C TYR A 137 -8.66 2.19 8.75
N LEU A 138 -8.94 1.12 9.51
CA LEU A 138 -8.07 0.64 10.61
C LEU A 138 -6.63 0.34 10.21
N ASN A 139 -6.37 0.02 8.93
CA ASN A 139 -5.01 -0.17 8.46
C ASN A 139 -4.16 1.11 8.58
N THR A 140 -4.74 2.30 8.52
CA THR A 140 -4.00 3.56 8.73
C THR A 140 -3.53 3.72 10.17
N LEU A 141 -4.27 3.17 11.13
CA LEU A 141 -3.89 3.15 12.53
C LEU A 141 -2.86 2.02 12.81
N GLY A 142 -3.16 0.81 12.32
CA GLY A 142 -2.32 -0.36 12.60
C GLY A 142 -0.93 -0.28 11.97
N LEU A 143 -0.80 0.26 10.75
CA LEU A 143 0.51 0.40 10.09
C LEU A 143 1.45 1.39 10.77
N VAL A 144 0.95 2.28 11.62
CA VAL A 144 1.81 3.17 12.44
C VAL A 144 2.65 2.37 13.44
N LEU A 145 2.09 1.28 13.97
CA LEU A 145 2.75 0.41 14.95
C LEU A 145 3.63 -0.66 14.30
N LEU A 146 3.53 -0.83 12.99
CA LEU A 146 4.24 -1.85 12.23
C LEU A 146 5.35 -1.20 11.39
N ASN A 147 6.50 -1.86 11.33
CA ASN A 147 7.63 -1.41 10.52
C ASN A 147 7.49 -1.89 9.06
N TYR A 148 6.34 -1.57 8.42
CA TYR A 148 6.12 -1.88 7.01
C TYR A 148 6.37 -0.67 6.12
N SER A 149 6.98 -0.89 4.97
CA SER A 149 7.32 0.16 4.00
C SER A 149 6.10 0.74 3.27
N GLU A 150 4.93 0.10 3.34
CA GLU A 150 3.69 0.49 2.66
C GLU A 150 3.21 1.89 3.06
N LEU A 151 3.32 2.23 4.34
CA LEU A 151 2.88 3.53 4.85
C LEU A 151 3.73 4.65 4.25
N PHE A 152 5.06 4.52 4.32
CA PHE A 152 5.98 5.52 3.78
C PHE A 152 5.92 5.59 2.25
N PHE A 153 5.86 4.45 1.57
CA PHE A 153 5.65 4.37 0.13
C PHE A 153 4.40 5.16 -0.29
N THR A 154 3.27 4.95 0.40
CA THR A 154 2.00 5.61 0.07
C THR A 154 2.07 7.11 0.32
N LEU A 155 2.77 7.58 1.36
CA LEU A 155 3.02 9.01 1.55
C LEU A 155 3.73 9.62 0.32
N LEU A 156 4.78 8.96 -0.17
CA LEU A 156 5.54 9.44 -1.34
C LEU A 156 4.68 9.48 -2.60
N ILE A 157 3.80 8.48 -2.80
CA ILE A 157 2.84 8.44 -3.91
C ILE A 157 1.83 9.59 -3.81
N VAL A 158 1.14 9.76 -2.67
CA VAL A 158 0.10 10.80 -2.54
C VAL A 158 0.70 12.21 -2.58
N SER A 159 1.88 12.42 -2.02
CA SER A 159 2.59 13.70 -2.10
C SER A 159 3.06 13.99 -3.53
N SER A 160 3.55 13.00 -4.28
CA SER A 160 3.86 13.15 -5.71
C SER A 160 2.63 13.56 -6.51
N ILE A 161 1.49 12.90 -6.33
CA ILE A 161 0.21 13.25 -6.98
C ILE A 161 -0.23 14.68 -6.60
N PHE A 162 -0.11 15.07 -5.33
CA PHE A 162 -0.44 16.41 -4.88
C PHE A 162 0.39 17.48 -5.59
N PHE A 163 1.71 17.32 -5.66
CA PHE A 163 2.59 18.28 -6.32
C PHE A 163 2.44 18.26 -7.85
N TYR A 164 2.17 17.10 -8.44
CA TYR A 164 1.82 16.98 -9.86
C TYR A 164 0.56 17.76 -10.23
N SER A 165 -0.41 17.89 -9.31
CA SER A 165 -1.64 18.68 -9.54
C SER A 165 -1.43 20.19 -9.52
N LYS A 166 -0.24 20.69 -9.13
CA LYS A 166 0.07 22.13 -9.08
C LYS A 166 0.65 22.62 -10.39
N ASN A 167 0.44 23.89 -10.71
CA ASN A 167 0.93 24.48 -11.96
C ASN A 167 2.26 25.24 -11.73
N SER A 168 3.34 24.49 -11.46
CA SER A 168 4.67 25.04 -11.21
C SER A 168 5.75 24.03 -11.58
N ILE A 169 6.77 24.48 -12.32
CA ILE A 169 7.92 23.63 -12.73
C ILE A 169 8.62 23.04 -11.50
N LEU A 170 8.87 23.86 -10.48
CA LEU A 170 9.51 23.40 -9.24
C LEU A 170 8.69 22.28 -8.57
N LEU A 171 7.36 22.42 -8.53
CA LEU A 171 6.48 21.43 -7.90
C LEU A 171 6.35 20.16 -8.76
N PHE A 172 6.45 20.27 -10.09
CA PHE A 172 6.55 19.10 -10.97
C PHE A 172 7.87 18.35 -10.75
N THR A 173 8.99 19.09 -10.62
CA THR A 173 10.28 18.47 -10.29
C THR A 173 10.24 17.78 -8.93
N LEU A 174 9.64 18.43 -7.90
CA LEU A 174 9.45 17.84 -6.58
C LEU A 174 8.57 16.59 -6.63
N SER A 175 7.49 16.63 -7.42
CA SER A 175 6.67 15.42 -7.70
C SER A 175 7.53 14.28 -8.23
N GLY A 176 8.44 14.57 -9.16
CA GLY A 176 9.39 13.61 -9.71
C GLY A 176 10.36 13.07 -8.66
N VAL A 177 10.96 13.92 -7.84
CA VAL A 177 11.85 13.50 -6.74
C VAL A 177 11.13 12.54 -5.79
N LEU A 178 9.90 12.86 -5.38
CA LEU A 178 9.09 12.01 -4.51
C LEU A 178 8.71 10.68 -5.19
N LEU A 179 8.45 10.73 -6.49
CA LEU A 179 8.23 9.52 -7.30
C LEU A 179 9.49 8.65 -7.35
N GLY A 180 10.67 9.23 -7.58
CA GLY A 180 11.95 8.52 -7.51
C GLY A 180 12.19 7.88 -6.15
N ALA A 181 11.92 8.62 -5.07
CA ALA A 181 11.98 8.11 -3.71
C ALA A 181 11.00 6.95 -3.47
N SER A 182 9.76 7.04 -4.01
CA SER A 182 8.79 5.94 -3.93
C SER A 182 9.29 4.68 -4.62
N ILE A 183 9.94 4.81 -5.79
CA ILE A 183 10.58 3.69 -6.49
C ILE A 183 11.74 3.12 -5.65
N GLY A 184 12.50 3.97 -4.97
CA GLY A 184 13.57 3.56 -4.04
C GLY A 184 13.04 2.75 -2.85
N VAL A 185 11.81 3.01 -2.41
CA VAL A 185 11.13 2.20 -1.39
C VAL A 185 10.57 0.93 -1.99
N ARG A 186 9.81 1.02 -3.10
CA ARG A 186 9.14 -0.13 -3.73
C ARG A 186 9.07 0.04 -5.25
N PRO A 187 9.40 -1.01 -6.03
CA PRO A 187 9.28 -0.97 -7.50
C PRO A 187 7.87 -0.62 -7.99
N ALA A 188 6.83 -0.81 -7.18
CA ALA A 188 5.45 -0.44 -7.52
C ALA A 188 5.27 1.06 -7.84
N GLY A 189 6.21 1.92 -7.46
CA GLY A 189 6.24 3.34 -7.85
C GLY A 189 6.28 3.57 -9.36
N TRP A 190 6.82 2.62 -10.15
CA TRP A 190 6.79 2.68 -11.61
C TRP A 190 5.37 2.79 -12.19
N ALA A 191 4.37 2.23 -11.48
CA ALA A 191 2.97 2.35 -11.91
C ALA A 191 2.51 3.80 -12.00
N LEU A 192 2.95 4.67 -11.07
CA LEU A 192 2.59 6.10 -11.12
C LEU A 192 3.32 6.83 -12.26
N LEU A 193 4.60 6.53 -12.51
CA LEU A 193 5.31 7.09 -13.67
C LEU A 193 4.59 6.75 -14.98
N ILE A 194 4.26 5.48 -15.17
CA ILE A 194 3.55 5.01 -16.37
C ILE A 194 2.20 5.74 -16.50
N SER A 195 1.49 5.97 -15.39
CA SER A 195 0.23 6.72 -15.38
C SER A 195 0.43 8.16 -15.84
N TYR A 196 1.46 8.85 -15.37
CA TYR A 196 1.81 10.20 -15.82
C TYR A 196 2.17 10.24 -17.30
N LEU A 197 2.92 9.24 -17.79
CA LEU A 197 3.30 9.15 -19.20
C LEU A 197 2.09 8.91 -20.10
N ILE A 198 1.18 8.01 -19.75
CA ILE A 198 -0.04 7.74 -20.52
C ILE A 198 -0.89 9.02 -20.66
N ILE A 199 -1.10 9.75 -19.56
CA ILE A 199 -1.85 11.00 -19.58
C ILE A 199 -1.14 12.05 -20.43
N SER A 200 0.18 12.14 -20.33
CA SER A 200 0.96 13.10 -21.12
C SER A 200 0.90 12.80 -22.62
N VAL A 201 1.01 11.54 -23.00
CA VAL A 201 0.86 11.08 -24.39
C VAL A 201 -0.56 11.40 -24.90
N TYR A 202 -1.60 11.16 -24.09
CA TYR A 202 -2.97 11.54 -24.44
C TYR A 202 -3.11 13.05 -24.74
N HIS A 203 -2.52 13.95 -23.94
CA HIS A 203 -2.55 15.39 -24.18
C HIS A 203 -1.78 15.80 -25.44
N ILE A 204 -0.61 15.20 -25.70
CA ILE A 204 0.16 15.48 -26.92
C ILE A 204 -0.68 15.16 -28.18
N PHE A 205 -1.35 14.01 -28.21
CA PHE A 205 -2.17 13.63 -29.35
C PHE A 205 -3.44 14.46 -29.51
N LYS A 206 -4.09 14.81 -28.38
CA LYS A 206 -5.37 15.54 -28.39
C LYS A 206 -5.17 17.05 -28.62
N GLU A 207 -4.18 17.66 -27.96
CA GLU A 207 -3.98 19.11 -27.91
C GLU A 207 -2.88 19.57 -28.86
N LYS A 208 -2.13 18.65 -29.46
CA LYS A 208 -0.98 18.92 -30.34
C LYS A 208 0.05 19.88 -29.72
N LYS A 209 0.18 19.88 -28.39
CA LYS A 209 1.11 20.70 -27.61
C LYS A 209 2.13 19.82 -26.89
N LEU A 210 3.40 20.23 -26.93
CA LEU A 210 4.43 19.60 -26.12
C LEU A 210 4.16 19.94 -24.65
N VAL A 211 4.01 18.91 -23.81
CA VAL A 211 3.76 19.08 -22.37
C VAL A 211 5.09 18.99 -21.63
N PHE A 212 5.60 20.10 -21.09
CA PHE A 212 6.84 20.12 -20.30
C PHE A 212 6.72 19.39 -18.94
N LYS A 213 5.52 19.25 -18.44
CA LYS A 213 5.20 18.62 -17.14
C LYS A 213 5.82 17.24 -16.96
N PRO A 214 5.67 16.25 -17.90
CA PRO A 214 6.29 14.93 -17.76
C PRO A 214 7.82 14.99 -17.80
N ILE A 215 8.40 15.89 -18.58
CA ILE A 215 9.85 16.03 -18.69
C ILE A 215 10.45 16.45 -17.35
N THR A 216 9.84 17.43 -16.67
CA THR A 216 10.31 17.90 -15.36
C THR A 216 10.09 16.86 -14.26
N VAL A 217 9.00 16.08 -14.32
CA VAL A 217 8.80 14.94 -13.41
C VAL A 217 9.87 13.86 -13.62
N ILE A 218 10.16 13.50 -14.87
CA ILE A 218 11.23 12.53 -15.18
C ILE A 218 12.58 13.05 -14.70
N ALA A 219 12.89 14.32 -14.91
CA ALA A 219 14.15 14.92 -14.46
C ALA A 219 14.29 14.84 -12.92
N GLY A 220 13.23 15.18 -12.17
CA GLY A 220 13.23 15.05 -10.72
C GLY A 220 13.37 13.60 -10.26
N MET A 221 12.70 12.67 -10.91
CA MET A 221 12.81 11.24 -10.62
C MET A 221 14.23 10.73 -10.88
N LEU A 222 14.81 11.06 -12.04
CA LEU A 222 16.18 10.67 -12.39
C LEU A 222 17.21 11.29 -11.44
N PHE A 223 17.00 12.54 -11.01
CA PHE A 223 17.84 13.16 -9.99
C PHE A 223 17.90 12.33 -8.72
N PHE A 224 16.76 11.89 -8.18
CA PHE A 224 16.73 11.03 -7.00
C PHE A 224 17.40 9.68 -7.27
N ILE A 225 17.08 9.01 -8.39
CA ILE A 225 17.63 7.70 -8.74
C ILE A 225 19.15 7.77 -8.85
N LEU A 226 19.67 8.80 -9.52
CA LEU A 226 21.12 9.00 -9.66
C LEU A 226 21.78 9.32 -8.31
N LEU A 227 21.18 10.19 -7.51
CA LEU A 227 21.70 10.54 -6.19
C LEU A 227 21.79 9.30 -5.29
N PHE A 228 20.68 8.59 -5.13
CA PHE A 228 20.60 7.43 -4.24
C PHE A 228 21.36 6.21 -4.80
N GLY A 229 21.30 5.98 -6.11
CA GLY A 229 22.07 4.93 -6.77
C GLY A 229 23.59 5.17 -6.69
N SER A 230 24.04 6.43 -6.83
CA SER A 230 25.45 6.80 -6.64
C SER A 230 25.87 6.65 -5.18
N PHE A 231 25.04 7.07 -4.23
CA PHE A 231 25.28 6.84 -2.80
C PHE A 231 25.54 5.35 -2.52
N ASN A 232 24.67 4.45 -3.02
CA ASN A 232 24.86 3.01 -2.88
C ASN A 232 26.10 2.50 -3.62
N TYR A 233 26.43 3.07 -4.79
CA TYR A 233 27.63 2.69 -5.52
C TYR A 233 28.92 3.00 -4.73
N PHE A 234 28.97 4.14 -4.06
CA PHE A 234 30.18 4.54 -3.30
C PHE A 234 30.42 3.69 -2.04
N HIS A 235 29.38 3.26 -1.34
CA HIS A 235 29.57 2.47 -0.11
C HIS A 235 29.44 0.96 -0.30
N PHE A 236 28.69 0.50 -1.31
CA PHE A 236 28.45 -0.92 -1.56
C PHE A 236 29.11 -1.47 -2.84
N GLY A 237 29.60 -0.58 -3.71
CA GLY A 237 30.22 -0.98 -4.98
C GLY A 237 29.26 -1.32 -6.10
N LYS A 238 27.94 -1.19 -5.90
CA LYS A 238 26.91 -1.46 -6.92
C LYS A 238 25.90 -0.33 -6.98
N PHE A 239 25.50 0.06 -8.20
CA PHE A 239 24.46 1.05 -8.41
C PHE A 239 23.08 0.44 -8.17
N ILE A 240 22.53 0.67 -6.98
CA ILE A 240 21.24 0.14 -6.53
C ILE A 240 20.36 1.30 -6.09
N PHE A 241 19.21 1.44 -6.69
CA PHE A 241 18.25 2.52 -6.37
C PHE A 241 16.87 2.02 -5.94
N THR A 242 16.61 0.71 -6.01
CA THR A 242 15.32 0.10 -5.65
C THR A 242 15.52 -1.32 -5.11
N ALA A 243 14.45 -1.90 -4.56
CA ALA A 243 14.45 -3.30 -4.15
C ALA A 243 14.67 -4.26 -5.34
N THR A 244 15.38 -5.36 -5.11
CA THR A 244 15.65 -6.40 -6.13
C THR A 244 14.71 -7.60 -5.98
N THR A 245 13.56 -7.43 -5.34
CA THR A 245 12.57 -8.50 -5.05
C THR A 245 11.72 -8.92 -6.26
N GLY A 246 11.81 -8.23 -7.40
CA GLY A 246 11.01 -8.53 -8.60
C GLY A 246 11.11 -9.98 -9.07
N PRO A 247 12.33 -10.52 -9.30
CA PRO A 247 12.54 -11.90 -9.74
C PRO A 247 11.97 -12.95 -8.79
N VAL A 248 12.16 -12.78 -7.49
CA VAL A 248 11.62 -13.72 -6.50
C VAL A 248 10.09 -13.66 -6.43
N ASN A 249 9.49 -12.47 -6.52
CA ASN A 249 8.04 -12.32 -6.58
C ASN A 249 7.45 -12.94 -7.86
N LEU A 250 8.17 -12.85 -8.99
CA LEU A 250 7.78 -13.52 -10.22
C LEU A 250 7.82 -15.04 -10.02
N LEU A 251 8.88 -15.56 -9.41
CA LEU A 251 9.02 -17.00 -9.11
C LEU A 251 7.91 -17.50 -8.18
N LEU A 252 7.61 -16.77 -7.09
CA LEU A 252 6.52 -17.12 -6.17
C LEU A 252 5.16 -17.20 -6.87
N GLY A 253 4.93 -16.37 -7.89
CA GLY A 253 3.71 -16.37 -8.69
C GLY A 253 3.75 -17.23 -9.96
N ALA A 254 4.89 -17.91 -10.26
CA ALA A 254 5.12 -18.66 -11.49
C ALA A 254 5.99 -19.89 -11.23
N ASN A 255 5.45 -20.87 -10.53
CA ASN A 255 6.08 -22.17 -10.22
C ASN A 255 5.01 -23.27 -10.10
N GLU A 256 5.42 -24.53 -9.95
CA GLU A 256 4.49 -25.66 -9.95
C GLU A 256 3.50 -25.66 -8.78
N THR A 257 3.87 -25.05 -7.65
CA THR A 257 3.02 -24.96 -6.45
C THR A 257 2.39 -23.60 -6.24
N ALA A 258 2.47 -22.69 -7.24
CA ALA A 258 1.91 -21.36 -7.16
C ALA A 258 0.39 -21.39 -6.93
N THR A 259 -0.09 -20.64 -5.92
CA THR A 259 -1.50 -20.57 -5.53
C THR A 259 -2.14 -19.21 -5.86
N GLY A 260 -1.35 -18.30 -6.43
CA GLY A 260 -1.74 -16.90 -6.67
C GLY A 260 -1.37 -15.96 -5.50
N GLY A 261 -1.32 -16.43 -4.26
CA GLY A 261 -0.80 -15.71 -3.10
C GLY A 261 0.64 -16.09 -2.76
N PHE A 262 1.18 -15.46 -1.70
CA PHE A 262 2.50 -15.82 -1.18
C PHE A 262 2.51 -17.30 -0.74
N ASN A 263 3.51 -18.05 -1.22
CA ASN A 263 3.69 -19.46 -0.89
C ASN A 263 5.17 -19.77 -0.73
N ALA A 264 5.61 -19.95 0.52
CA ALA A 264 6.99 -20.26 0.86
C ALA A 264 7.47 -21.66 0.42
N ARG A 265 6.57 -22.54 -0.04
CA ARG A 265 6.91 -23.92 -0.44
C ARG A 265 7.99 -24.03 -1.52
N VAL A 266 8.21 -22.96 -2.27
CA VAL A 266 9.30 -22.88 -3.25
C VAL A 266 10.69 -23.00 -2.61
N TYR A 267 10.80 -22.74 -1.30
CA TYR A 267 12.03 -22.88 -0.51
C TYR A 267 12.14 -24.22 0.22
N ASP A 268 11.09 -25.04 0.24
CA ASP A 268 11.06 -26.30 0.98
C ASP A 268 11.65 -27.45 0.13
N LYS A 269 12.74 -28.04 0.58
CA LYS A 269 13.34 -29.24 -0.04
C LYS A 269 12.32 -30.38 -0.10
N GLY A 270 12.18 -31.00 -1.27
CA GLY A 270 11.20 -32.08 -1.49
C GLY A 270 9.82 -31.61 -1.97
N ASN A 271 9.55 -30.34 -2.03
CA ASN A 271 8.34 -29.81 -2.66
C ASN A 271 8.50 -29.74 -4.19
N ALA A 272 7.43 -29.95 -4.95
CA ALA A 272 7.46 -29.90 -6.43
C ALA A 272 7.84 -28.50 -6.98
N GLY A 273 7.63 -27.44 -6.21
CA GLY A 273 8.04 -26.09 -6.56
C GLY A 273 9.44 -25.70 -6.07
N TYR A 274 10.14 -26.61 -5.36
CA TYR A 274 11.47 -26.28 -4.82
C TYR A 274 12.50 -26.09 -5.93
N ILE A 275 13.27 -25.02 -5.81
CA ILE A 275 14.34 -24.67 -6.75
C ILE A 275 15.64 -24.58 -5.95
N ALA A 276 16.53 -25.55 -6.15
CA ALA A 276 17.85 -25.55 -5.54
C ALA A 276 18.70 -24.40 -6.09
N LYS A 277 19.10 -23.51 -5.20
CA LYS A 277 20.00 -22.40 -5.52
C LYS A 277 21.40 -22.70 -4.97
N PRO A 278 22.49 -22.47 -5.71
CA PRO A 278 23.84 -22.48 -5.16
C PRO A 278 24.03 -21.37 -4.10
N ASP A 279 24.59 -21.71 -2.94
CA ASP A 279 24.79 -20.77 -1.82
C ASP A 279 25.81 -19.66 -2.11
N THR A 280 26.63 -19.84 -3.16
CA THR A 280 27.69 -18.89 -3.57
C THR A 280 27.19 -17.76 -4.47
N MET A 281 25.92 -17.73 -4.85
CA MET A 281 25.37 -16.69 -5.73
C MET A 281 25.18 -15.36 -4.99
N THR A 282 25.64 -14.28 -5.61
CA THR A 282 25.28 -12.93 -5.19
C THR A 282 23.78 -12.66 -5.46
N PHE A 283 23.17 -11.66 -4.79
CA PHE A 283 21.77 -11.29 -5.01
C PHE A 283 21.43 -11.00 -6.49
N THR A 284 22.37 -10.47 -7.26
CA THR A 284 22.19 -10.23 -8.71
C THR A 284 22.09 -11.55 -9.47
N GLN A 285 23.02 -12.47 -9.23
CA GLN A 285 23.03 -13.82 -9.86
C GLN A 285 21.80 -14.62 -9.43
N THR A 286 21.40 -14.52 -8.15
CA THR A 286 20.18 -15.14 -7.63
C THR A 286 18.92 -14.57 -8.32
N GLY A 287 18.86 -13.25 -8.51
CA GLY A 287 17.77 -12.62 -9.24
C GLY A 287 17.67 -13.11 -10.69
N GLU A 288 18.78 -13.16 -11.43
CA GLU A 288 18.83 -13.71 -12.80
C GLU A 288 18.40 -15.19 -12.84
N PHE A 289 18.87 -15.98 -11.88
CA PHE A 289 18.51 -17.37 -11.75
C PHE A 289 17.01 -17.54 -11.52
N TYR A 290 16.40 -16.85 -10.55
CA TYR A 290 14.97 -16.91 -10.26
C TYR A 290 14.12 -16.41 -11.43
N GLN A 291 14.53 -15.31 -12.08
CA GLN A 291 13.84 -14.81 -13.25
C GLN A 291 13.84 -15.83 -14.40
N LYS A 292 14.98 -16.49 -14.66
CA LYS A 292 15.11 -17.52 -15.68
C LYS A 292 14.18 -18.72 -15.38
N GLN A 293 14.16 -19.19 -14.12
CA GLN A 293 13.29 -20.32 -13.71
C GLN A 293 11.82 -19.97 -13.88
N ALA A 294 11.38 -18.81 -13.38
CA ALA A 294 10.01 -18.35 -13.51
C ALA A 294 9.60 -18.18 -14.99
N THR A 295 10.46 -17.53 -15.79
CA THR A 295 10.18 -17.30 -17.22
C THR A 295 10.09 -18.61 -18.00
N ASN A 296 10.95 -19.58 -17.74
CA ASN A 296 10.91 -20.88 -18.37
C ASN A 296 9.63 -21.63 -18.00
N TRP A 297 9.23 -21.59 -16.72
CA TRP A 297 7.98 -22.20 -16.28
C TRP A 297 6.75 -21.53 -16.95
N ILE A 298 6.73 -20.19 -17.04
CA ILE A 298 5.66 -19.45 -17.72
C ILE A 298 5.54 -19.86 -19.20
N LYS A 299 6.67 -19.98 -19.91
CA LYS A 299 6.66 -20.38 -21.35
C LYS A 299 6.00 -21.74 -21.55
N VAL A 300 6.25 -22.70 -20.66
CA VAL A 300 5.69 -24.06 -20.74
C VAL A 300 4.26 -24.10 -20.22
N ASN A 301 3.93 -23.29 -19.20
CA ASN A 301 2.66 -23.30 -18.47
C ASN A 301 1.87 -22.00 -18.62
N THR A 302 1.90 -21.34 -19.79
CA THR A 302 1.29 -20.02 -20.00
C THR A 302 -0.18 -19.97 -19.60
N ILE A 303 -0.99 -20.97 -19.99
CA ILE A 303 -2.42 -21.03 -19.66
C ILE A 303 -2.62 -21.17 -18.14
N LYS A 304 -1.83 -22.01 -17.48
CA LYS A 304 -1.88 -22.21 -16.02
C LYS A 304 -1.51 -20.90 -15.29
N TRP A 305 -0.46 -20.19 -15.75
CA TRP A 305 -0.05 -18.91 -15.20
C TRP A 305 -1.11 -17.82 -15.36
N ILE A 306 -1.74 -17.71 -16.54
CA ILE A 306 -2.87 -16.78 -16.79
C ILE A 306 -4.06 -17.17 -15.90
N GLY A 307 -4.34 -18.46 -15.74
CA GLY A 307 -5.39 -18.96 -14.85
C GLY A 307 -5.22 -18.61 -13.38
N LEU A 308 -4.00 -18.25 -12.93
CA LEU A 308 -3.74 -17.76 -11.58
C LEU A 308 -4.14 -16.27 -11.39
N ALA A 309 -4.38 -15.51 -12.48
CA ALA A 309 -4.69 -14.07 -12.37
C ALA A 309 -5.89 -13.76 -11.47
N PRO A 310 -7.06 -14.43 -11.58
CA PRO A 310 -8.18 -14.22 -10.67
C PRO A 310 -7.82 -14.50 -9.20
N LEU A 311 -7.01 -15.54 -8.94
CA LEU A 311 -6.57 -15.88 -7.59
C LEU A 311 -5.62 -14.82 -7.02
N LYS A 312 -4.69 -14.28 -7.83
CA LYS A 312 -3.81 -13.17 -7.44
C LYS A 312 -4.60 -11.92 -7.07
N ILE A 313 -5.64 -11.60 -7.85
CA ILE A 313 -6.57 -10.50 -7.57
C ILE A 313 -7.33 -10.79 -6.27
N LEU A 314 -7.85 -12.00 -6.09
CA LEU A 314 -8.55 -12.40 -4.87
C LEU A 314 -7.65 -12.32 -3.64
N HIS A 315 -6.40 -12.81 -3.71
CA HIS A 315 -5.44 -12.69 -2.63
C HIS A 315 -5.07 -11.24 -2.30
N THR A 316 -5.19 -10.33 -3.25
CA THR A 316 -4.90 -8.91 -3.03
C THR A 316 -6.11 -8.15 -2.50
N PHE A 317 -7.28 -8.32 -3.13
CA PHE A 317 -8.46 -7.48 -2.85
C PHE A 317 -9.58 -8.21 -2.10
N GLY A 318 -9.50 -9.53 -1.94
CA GLY A 318 -10.58 -10.33 -1.36
C GLY A 318 -10.68 -10.24 0.16
N TYR A 319 -9.66 -9.75 0.85
CA TYR A 319 -9.65 -9.55 2.30
C TYR A 319 -8.64 -8.47 2.69
N ASP A 320 -8.83 -7.85 3.87
CA ASP A 320 -8.05 -6.67 4.28
C ASP A 320 -7.81 -6.68 5.79
N ASP A 321 -6.83 -7.47 6.22
CA ASP A 321 -6.62 -7.73 7.65
C ASP A 321 -5.17 -7.54 8.11
N ILE A 322 -4.27 -7.13 7.20
CA ILE A 322 -2.82 -7.16 7.45
C ILE A 322 -2.41 -6.45 8.74
N ALA A 323 -2.98 -5.27 9.03
CA ALA A 323 -2.64 -4.54 10.24
C ALA A 323 -3.19 -5.23 11.49
N ILE A 324 -4.44 -5.69 11.45
CA ILE A 324 -5.08 -6.33 12.60
C ILE A 324 -4.43 -7.68 12.90
N SER A 325 -4.17 -8.49 11.87
CA SER A 325 -3.53 -9.80 12.01
C SER A 325 -2.11 -9.68 12.54
N SER A 326 -1.33 -8.72 11.99
CA SER A 326 0.05 -8.50 12.41
C SER A 326 0.14 -8.01 13.84
N LEU A 327 -0.73 -7.08 14.27
CA LEU A 327 -0.79 -6.58 15.63
C LEU A 327 -1.24 -7.66 16.63
N ALA A 328 -2.17 -8.52 16.21
CA ALA A 328 -2.62 -9.64 17.02
C ALA A 328 -1.61 -10.82 17.04
N GLY A 329 -0.55 -10.74 16.24
CA GLY A 329 0.42 -11.84 16.14
C GLY A 329 -0.10 -13.08 15.46
N THR A 330 -1.13 -12.95 14.62
CA THR A 330 -1.76 -14.06 13.92
C THR A 330 -1.30 -14.12 12.46
N ALA A 331 -1.52 -15.26 11.83
CA ALA A 331 -1.39 -15.32 10.38
C ALA A 331 -2.56 -14.59 9.70
N GLU A 332 -2.30 -14.03 8.51
CA GLU A 332 -3.30 -13.31 7.71
C GLU A 332 -4.61 -14.11 7.60
N TRP A 333 -5.74 -13.43 7.78
CA TRP A 333 -7.06 -14.00 7.60
C TRP A 333 -7.31 -14.24 6.11
N ASN A 334 -7.96 -15.34 5.77
CA ASN A 334 -8.37 -15.62 4.40
C ASN A 334 -9.69 -16.41 4.37
N ILE A 335 -10.32 -16.47 3.19
CA ILE A 335 -11.62 -17.15 3.01
C ILE A 335 -11.55 -18.61 3.49
N THR A 336 -10.48 -19.33 3.21
CA THR A 336 -10.29 -20.73 3.64
C THR A 336 -10.28 -20.85 5.16
N ARG A 337 -9.61 -19.91 5.87
CA ARG A 337 -9.62 -19.87 7.34
C ARG A 337 -10.98 -19.51 7.90
N THR A 338 -11.68 -18.56 7.27
CA THR A 338 -13.07 -18.23 7.64
C THR A 338 -13.98 -19.46 7.51
N ILE A 339 -13.90 -20.18 6.40
CA ILE A 339 -14.70 -21.40 6.20
C ILE A 339 -14.35 -22.46 7.24
N LYS A 340 -13.06 -22.74 7.45
CA LYS A 340 -12.61 -23.70 8.48
C LYS A 340 -13.04 -23.31 9.88
N PHE A 341 -13.03 -22.02 10.20
CA PHE A 341 -13.54 -21.52 11.47
C PHE A 341 -15.05 -21.76 11.61
N LEU A 342 -15.84 -21.41 10.58
CA LEU A 342 -17.30 -21.59 10.59
C LEU A 342 -17.71 -23.06 10.60
N THR A 343 -16.92 -23.95 10.01
CA THR A 343 -17.16 -25.41 10.00
C THR A 343 -16.57 -26.14 11.22
N ASN A 344 -16.05 -25.41 12.20
CA ASN A 344 -15.43 -25.95 13.41
C ASN A 344 -14.21 -26.87 13.19
N ASP A 345 -13.59 -26.79 12.00
CA ASP A 345 -12.41 -27.59 11.61
C ASP A 345 -11.11 -27.17 12.33
N ARG A 346 -11.12 -26.05 13.06
CA ARG A 346 -9.98 -25.57 13.86
C ARG A 346 -10.42 -24.87 15.13
N ASN A 347 -9.69 -25.16 16.19
CA ASN A 347 -9.82 -24.47 17.46
C ASN A 347 -9.41 -22.97 17.28
N MET A 348 -10.10 -22.04 17.91
CA MET A 348 -9.75 -20.60 17.89
C MET A 348 -8.30 -20.35 18.35
N ASN A 349 -7.72 -21.24 19.13
CA ASN A 349 -6.35 -21.14 19.63
C ASN A 349 -5.29 -21.14 18.49
N ASP A 350 -5.60 -21.79 17.37
CA ASP A 350 -4.71 -21.80 16.19
C ASP A 350 -4.68 -20.47 15.45
N ILE A 351 -5.69 -19.61 15.67
CA ILE A 351 -5.84 -18.31 14.99
C ILE A 351 -5.22 -17.22 15.84
N LEU A 352 -5.44 -17.24 17.15
CA LEU A 352 -4.94 -16.25 18.08
C LEU A 352 -4.31 -16.95 19.28
N PRO A 353 -2.97 -16.93 19.44
CA PRO A 353 -2.26 -17.58 20.52
C PRO A 353 -2.43 -16.81 21.84
N THR A 354 -3.67 -16.73 22.35
CA THR A 354 -4.01 -16.17 23.64
C THR A 354 -5.04 -17.05 24.34
N GLU A 355 -4.94 -17.17 25.64
CA GLU A 355 -5.89 -17.91 26.46
C GLU A 355 -7.19 -17.10 26.72
N SER A 356 -7.10 -15.76 26.64
CA SER A 356 -8.24 -14.89 26.94
C SER A 356 -9.32 -14.94 25.85
N ILE A 357 -10.49 -15.44 26.20
CA ILE A 357 -11.66 -15.48 25.33
C ILE A 357 -12.12 -14.08 24.92
N GLN A 358 -11.97 -13.07 25.81
CA GLN A 358 -12.37 -11.69 25.54
C GLN A 358 -11.51 -11.10 24.40
N ILE A 359 -10.19 -11.35 24.41
CA ILE A 359 -9.27 -10.89 23.36
C ILE A 359 -9.62 -11.57 22.04
N LYS A 360 -9.90 -12.87 22.04
CA LYS A 360 -10.33 -13.61 20.83
C LYS A 360 -11.61 -13.05 20.23
N VAL A 361 -12.61 -12.79 21.06
CA VAL A 361 -13.88 -12.20 20.62
C VAL A 361 -13.66 -10.78 20.08
N LEU A 362 -12.89 -9.95 20.78
CA LEU A 362 -12.56 -8.59 20.33
C LEU A 362 -11.85 -8.60 18.96
N TYR A 363 -10.82 -9.45 18.81
CA TYR A 363 -10.11 -9.62 17.56
C TYR A 363 -11.05 -9.99 16.41
N PHE A 364 -11.93 -10.96 16.64
CA PHE A 364 -12.89 -11.44 15.67
C PHE A 364 -13.90 -10.35 15.25
N VAL A 365 -14.43 -9.61 16.23
CA VAL A 365 -15.33 -8.47 15.99
C VAL A 365 -14.64 -7.39 15.18
N LEU A 366 -13.40 -7.02 15.54
CA LEU A 366 -12.62 -6.03 14.79
C LEU A 366 -12.37 -6.47 13.35
N GLN A 367 -12.06 -7.75 13.12
CA GLN A 367 -11.89 -8.32 11.78
C GLN A 367 -13.17 -8.19 10.94
N ILE A 368 -14.32 -8.57 11.50
CA ILE A 368 -15.61 -8.48 10.80
C ILE A 368 -15.95 -7.03 10.49
N VAL A 369 -15.87 -6.14 11.47
CA VAL A 369 -16.19 -4.71 11.29
C VAL A 369 -15.28 -4.08 10.24
N HIS A 370 -13.98 -4.40 10.30
CA HIS A 370 -13.01 -3.88 9.32
C HIS A 370 -13.28 -4.37 7.89
N HIS A 371 -13.58 -5.67 7.73
CA HIS A 371 -13.90 -6.21 6.40
C HIS A 371 -15.20 -5.62 5.84
N ILE A 372 -16.24 -5.48 6.66
CA ILE A 372 -17.48 -4.80 6.25
C ILE A 372 -17.16 -3.38 5.78
N TYR A 373 -16.37 -2.64 6.56
CA TYR A 373 -15.97 -1.28 6.19
C TYR A 373 -15.18 -1.25 4.87
N TYR A 374 -14.19 -2.12 4.72
CA TYR A 374 -13.40 -2.23 3.49
C TYR A 374 -14.26 -2.54 2.27
N PHE A 375 -15.16 -3.54 2.36
CA PHE A 375 -16.05 -3.87 1.24
C PHE A 375 -17.04 -2.75 0.92
N LEU A 376 -17.51 -1.99 1.91
CA LEU A 376 -18.30 -0.79 1.68
C LEU A 376 -17.52 0.25 0.87
N LEU A 377 -16.24 0.48 1.17
CA LEU A 377 -15.39 1.38 0.36
C LEU A 377 -15.28 0.90 -1.08
N ILE A 378 -15.07 -0.39 -1.32
CA ILE A 378 -15.01 -0.98 -2.66
C ILE A 378 -16.34 -0.82 -3.41
N ILE A 379 -17.47 -1.10 -2.76
CA ILE A 379 -18.81 -0.93 -3.35
C ILE A 379 -19.03 0.53 -3.74
N ILE A 380 -18.72 1.49 -2.86
CA ILE A 380 -18.88 2.92 -3.14
C ILE A 380 -17.97 3.34 -4.31
N LEU A 381 -16.75 2.84 -4.37
CA LEU A 381 -15.83 3.09 -5.48
C LEU A 381 -16.39 2.55 -6.80
N ILE A 382 -16.94 1.35 -6.83
CA ILE A 382 -17.58 0.76 -8.02
C ILE A 382 -18.78 1.62 -8.45
N LEU A 383 -19.62 2.06 -7.52
CA LEU A 383 -20.76 2.93 -7.82
C LEU A 383 -20.29 4.29 -8.36
N TRP A 384 -19.19 4.84 -7.83
CA TRP A 384 -18.56 6.05 -8.37
C TRP A 384 -18.08 5.83 -9.81
N LEU A 385 -17.38 4.72 -10.09
CA LEU A 385 -16.91 4.37 -11.43
C LEU A 385 -18.08 4.24 -12.42
N ILE A 386 -19.13 3.50 -12.08
CA ILE A 386 -20.32 3.33 -12.92
C ILE A 386 -20.98 4.68 -13.23
N ASN A 387 -21.15 5.55 -12.21
CA ASN A 387 -21.75 6.85 -12.38
C ASN A 387 -20.92 7.75 -13.32
N ASN A 388 -19.60 7.80 -13.12
CA ASN A 388 -18.72 8.64 -13.94
C ASN A 388 -18.56 8.08 -15.37
N PHE A 389 -18.55 6.76 -15.54
CA PHE A 389 -18.53 6.14 -16.86
C PHE A 389 -19.79 6.48 -17.67
N LYS A 390 -20.98 6.34 -17.07
CA LYS A 390 -22.26 6.67 -17.70
C LYS A 390 -22.33 8.15 -18.10
N LYS A 391 -21.78 9.06 -17.26
CA LYS A 391 -21.85 10.51 -17.49
C LYS A 391 -20.63 11.06 -18.24
N LYS A 392 -19.63 10.24 -18.57
CA LYS A 392 -18.35 10.63 -19.20
C LYS A 392 -17.62 11.75 -18.43
N LEU A 393 -17.60 11.68 -17.10
CA LEU A 393 -17.09 12.73 -16.19
C LEU A 393 -15.67 12.44 -15.66
N PHE A 394 -14.89 11.63 -16.34
CA PHE A 394 -13.50 11.40 -15.92
C PHE A 394 -12.63 12.62 -16.20
N THR A 395 -11.99 13.11 -15.15
CA THR A 395 -10.99 14.18 -15.20
C THR A 395 -9.59 13.60 -15.35
N GLU A 396 -8.61 14.42 -15.77
CA GLU A 396 -7.20 14.04 -15.79
C GLU A 396 -6.76 13.47 -14.42
N SER A 397 -7.12 14.17 -13.35
CA SER A 397 -6.79 13.74 -11.98
C SER A 397 -7.35 12.35 -11.67
N SER A 398 -8.63 12.10 -11.98
CA SER A 398 -9.24 10.78 -11.74
C SER A 398 -8.60 9.67 -12.57
N LEU A 399 -8.21 9.97 -13.81
CA LEU A 399 -7.53 9.00 -14.67
C LEU A 399 -6.14 8.62 -14.16
N ILE A 400 -5.37 9.57 -13.62
CA ILE A 400 -4.06 9.28 -13.02
C ILE A 400 -4.20 8.26 -11.88
N HIS A 401 -5.14 8.49 -10.95
CA HIS A 401 -5.38 7.58 -9.83
C HIS A 401 -5.85 6.20 -10.31
N LEU A 402 -6.78 6.15 -11.26
CA LEU A 402 -7.27 4.90 -11.83
C LEU A 402 -6.19 4.12 -12.57
N LEU A 403 -5.36 4.80 -13.36
CA LEU A 403 -4.23 4.19 -14.06
C LEU A 403 -3.20 3.65 -13.07
N PHE A 404 -2.89 4.40 -12.00
CA PHE A 404 -1.99 3.90 -10.96
C PHE A 404 -2.51 2.59 -10.33
N VAL A 405 -3.80 2.54 -9.99
CA VAL A 405 -4.43 1.32 -9.45
C VAL A 405 -4.41 0.19 -10.47
N LEU A 406 -4.78 0.47 -11.72
CA LEU A 406 -4.83 -0.53 -12.80
C LEU A 406 -3.45 -1.11 -13.10
N ILE A 407 -2.45 -0.25 -13.31
CA ILE A 407 -1.09 -0.68 -13.66
C ILE A 407 -0.45 -1.42 -12.47
N GLY A 408 -0.63 -0.91 -11.24
CA GLY A 408 -0.19 -1.60 -10.03
C GLY A 408 -0.85 -2.98 -9.88
N THR A 409 -2.13 -3.10 -10.19
CA THR A 409 -2.83 -4.40 -10.20
C THR A 409 -2.28 -5.33 -11.28
N ILE A 410 -1.95 -4.83 -12.48
CA ILE A 410 -1.29 -5.61 -13.53
C ILE A 410 0.07 -6.12 -13.04
N MET A 411 0.88 -5.29 -12.36
CA MET A 411 2.16 -5.73 -11.80
C MET A 411 1.99 -6.86 -10.78
N ILE A 412 0.95 -6.81 -9.94
CA ILE A 412 0.59 -7.88 -8.99
C ILE A 412 0.17 -9.15 -9.73
N VAL A 413 -0.65 -9.04 -10.77
CA VAL A 413 -1.09 -10.19 -11.58
C VAL A 413 0.09 -10.87 -12.27
N ILE A 414 1.08 -10.12 -12.72
CA ILE A 414 2.30 -10.67 -13.29
C ILE A 414 3.10 -11.45 -12.23
N THR A 415 3.17 -10.94 -11.00
CA THR A 415 3.98 -11.51 -9.92
C THR A 415 3.13 -12.35 -8.95
N VAL A 416 2.85 -11.87 -7.76
CA VAL A 416 2.15 -12.58 -6.68
C VAL A 416 1.19 -11.65 -5.95
N GLY A 417 0.00 -12.15 -5.57
CA GLY A 417 -0.98 -11.41 -4.78
C GLY A 417 -0.63 -11.37 -3.29
N SER A 418 -0.85 -10.22 -2.66
CA SER A 418 -0.76 -10.07 -1.20
C SER A 418 -1.72 -8.97 -0.71
N PRO A 419 -2.42 -9.16 0.43
CA PRO A 419 -3.42 -8.20 0.91
C PRO A 419 -2.83 -6.83 1.24
N ARG A 420 -1.56 -6.74 1.60
CA ARG A 420 -0.90 -5.45 1.90
C ARG A 420 -0.61 -4.60 0.66
N TYR A 421 -0.49 -5.22 -0.54
CA TYR A 421 -0.15 -4.48 -1.76
C TYR A 421 -1.24 -3.51 -2.21
N LYS A 422 -2.50 -3.71 -1.79
CA LYS A 422 -3.61 -2.80 -2.12
C LYS A 422 -3.67 -1.53 -1.26
N TYR A 423 -2.94 -1.46 -0.12
CA TYR A 423 -3.01 -0.31 0.77
C TYR A 423 -2.87 1.03 0.04
N PRO A 424 -1.83 1.27 -0.78
CA PRO A 424 -1.70 2.52 -1.53
C PRO A 424 -2.87 2.75 -2.50
N PHE A 425 -3.45 1.68 -3.07
CA PHE A 425 -4.57 1.80 -4.00
C PHE A 425 -5.85 2.25 -3.31
N VAL A 426 -6.14 1.71 -2.13
CA VAL A 426 -7.29 2.15 -1.32
C VAL A 426 -7.14 3.62 -0.95
N ILE A 427 -5.96 4.02 -0.46
CA ILE A 427 -5.71 5.39 -0.01
C ILE A 427 -5.87 6.41 -1.15
N VAL A 428 -5.29 6.17 -2.32
CA VAL A 428 -5.38 7.13 -3.44
C VAL A 428 -6.79 7.25 -4.00
N MET A 429 -7.69 6.31 -3.74
CA MET A 429 -9.09 6.35 -4.20
C MET A 429 -10.05 7.00 -3.20
N ILE A 430 -9.63 7.29 -1.95
CA ILE A 430 -10.47 7.94 -0.93
C ILE A 430 -11.10 9.26 -1.41
N PRO A 431 -10.41 10.18 -2.13
CA PRO A 431 -11.01 11.41 -2.64
C PRO A 431 -12.27 11.18 -3.48
N PHE A 432 -12.26 10.14 -4.32
CA PHE A 432 -13.36 9.83 -5.23
C PHE A 432 -14.52 9.13 -4.51
N ILE A 433 -14.22 8.26 -3.55
CA ILE A 433 -15.21 7.67 -2.64
C ILE A 433 -15.93 8.78 -1.86
N ALA A 434 -15.18 9.74 -1.32
CA ALA A 434 -15.74 10.89 -0.60
C ALA A 434 -16.63 11.77 -1.48
N SER A 435 -16.22 12.03 -2.74
CA SER A 435 -17.00 12.82 -3.68
C SER A 435 -18.33 12.17 -4.04
N TYR A 436 -18.34 10.84 -4.21
CA TYR A 436 -19.58 10.12 -4.47
C TYR A 436 -20.55 10.20 -3.29
N LEU A 437 -20.06 10.00 -2.06
CA LEU A 437 -20.87 10.14 -0.86
C LEU A 437 -21.43 11.56 -0.72
N GLN A 438 -20.60 12.57 -0.92
CA GLN A 438 -21.05 13.99 -0.88
C GLN A 438 -22.13 14.26 -1.92
N SER A 439 -21.99 13.78 -3.15
CA SER A 439 -22.98 13.97 -4.20
C SER A 439 -24.34 13.37 -3.86
N LYS A 440 -24.37 12.23 -3.15
CA LYS A 440 -25.61 11.57 -2.70
C LYS A 440 -26.26 12.29 -1.54
N LEU A 441 -25.47 12.96 -0.70
CA LEU A 441 -25.97 13.78 0.40
C LEU A 441 -26.64 15.08 -0.10
N LEU A 442 -26.07 15.71 -1.16
CA LEU A 442 -26.58 16.97 -1.70
C LEU A 442 -27.87 16.81 -2.53
N THR A 443 -27.97 15.73 -3.33
CA THR A 443 -29.15 15.50 -4.19
C THR A 443 -30.44 15.32 -3.41
N LYS A 444 -30.40 15.02 -2.11
CA LYS A 444 -31.60 14.92 -1.26
C LYS A 444 -32.04 16.25 -0.65
N ASN A 445 -31.09 17.16 -0.38
CA ASN A 445 -31.44 18.50 0.17
C ASN A 445 -31.97 19.48 -0.88
N SER A 446 -31.91 19.15 -2.17
CA SER A 446 -32.43 19.98 -3.27
C SER A 446 -33.84 19.57 -3.71
N ILE A 447 -34.45 18.59 -3.05
CA ILE A 447 -35.81 18.08 -3.33
C ILE A 447 -36.79 18.50 -2.22
N GLU A 448 -36.29 19.08 -1.14
CA GLU A 448 -37.06 19.80 -0.11
C GLU A 448 -37.02 21.31 -0.32
#